data_af5823781bbfa4b2466d121db958df40
#
_entry.id   af5823781bbfa4b2466d121db958df40
#
_cell.length_a   1.000
_cell.length_b   1.000
_cell.length_c   1.000
_cell.angle_alpha   90.00
_cell.angle_beta   90.00
_cell.angle_gamma   90.00
#
_symmetry.space_group_name_H-M   'P 1'
#
loop_
_entity.id
_entity.type
_entity.pdbx_description
1 polymer ?
#
loop_
_entity_poly.entity_id
_entity_poly.type
_entity_poly.pdbx_seq_one_letter_code
_entity_poly.pdbx_strand_id
1 'polypeptide(L)'
;MNSITSDVFRIIDRAGADPTFTEIFARLGYATYIEVENALRWLERNGLILSYYCPSMRQHRYYLSAQAEHLMDEIDGCAHE
;
A
#
# COMPACT_ATOMS: atom_id res chain seq x y z
N MET A 1 0.68 3.81 -12.58
CA MET A 1 -0.11 3.04 -11.58
C MET A 1 -1.56 3.50 -11.68
N ASN A 2 -2.53 2.58 -11.63
CA ASN A 2 -3.95 2.96 -11.74
C ASN A 2 -4.46 3.57 -10.42
N SER A 3 -5.69 4.09 -10.41
CA SER A 3 -6.21 4.81 -9.25
C SER A 3 -6.36 3.91 -8.01
N ILE A 4 -6.75 2.65 -8.18
CA ILE A 4 -6.87 1.72 -7.05
C ILE A 4 -5.49 1.45 -6.46
N THR A 5 -4.50 1.20 -7.30
CA THR A 5 -3.12 0.96 -6.85
C THR A 5 -2.57 2.18 -6.13
N SER A 6 -2.82 3.38 -6.65
CA SER A 6 -2.40 4.62 -5.99
C SER A 6 -3.06 4.78 -4.62
N ASP A 7 -4.34 4.46 -4.53
CA ASP A 7 -5.08 4.58 -3.27
C ASP A 7 -4.59 3.56 -2.24
N VAL A 8 -4.32 2.32 -2.67
CA VAL A 8 -3.71 1.30 -1.79
C VAL A 8 -2.35 1.79 -1.28
N PHE A 9 -1.54 2.33 -2.16
CA PHE A 9 -0.22 2.85 -1.81
C PHE A 9 -0.32 3.95 -0.74
N ARG A 10 -1.26 4.89 -0.92
CA ARG A 10 -1.48 5.97 0.03
C ARG A 10 -1.97 5.48 1.39
N ILE A 11 -2.85 4.48 1.39
CA ILE A 11 -3.33 3.89 2.64
C ILE A 11 -2.17 3.32 3.45
N ILE A 12 -1.29 2.59 2.78
CA ILE A 12 -0.11 2.01 3.43
C ILE A 12 0.82 3.11 3.94
N ASP A 13 1.04 4.13 3.13
CA ASP A 13 1.90 5.27 3.49
C ASP A 13 1.39 6.01 4.72
N ARG A 14 0.09 6.21 4.81
CA ARG A 14 -0.52 7.01 5.89
C ARG A 14 -0.94 6.21 7.11
N ALA A 15 -0.80 4.90 7.08
CA ALA A 15 -1.18 4.06 8.21
C ALA A 15 -0.26 4.32 9.40
N GLY A 16 -0.84 4.45 10.58
CA GLY A 16 -0.06 4.63 11.82
C GLY A 16 0.66 3.36 12.25
N ALA A 17 0.16 2.21 11.83
CA ALA A 17 0.78 0.91 11.99
C ALA A 17 0.63 0.17 10.67
N ASP A 18 1.50 -0.82 10.41
CA ASP A 18 1.47 -1.54 9.14
C ASP A 18 0.11 -2.24 8.97
N PRO A 19 -0.66 -1.89 7.93
CA PRO A 19 -2.01 -2.43 7.76
C PRO A 19 -2.01 -3.85 7.21
N THR A 20 -3.05 -4.61 7.57
CA THR A 20 -3.33 -5.92 6.97
C THR A 20 -4.14 -5.72 5.68
N PHE A 21 -4.29 -6.80 4.91
CA PHE A 21 -5.16 -6.79 3.73
C PHE A 21 -6.59 -6.34 4.11
N THR A 22 -7.14 -6.91 5.17
CA THR A 22 -8.51 -6.59 5.61
C THR A 22 -8.66 -5.11 5.94
N GLU A 23 -7.66 -4.53 6.61
CA GLU A 23 -7.69 -3.11 6.94
C GLU A 23 -7.61 -2.24 5.70
N ILE A 24 -6.77 -2.61 4.73
CA ILE A 24 -6.66 -1.89 3.46
C ILE A 24 -7.97 -1.98 2.69
N PHE A 25 -8.51 -3.19 2.55
CA PHE A 25 -9.75 -3.43 1.83
C PHE A 25 -10.92 -2.66 2.43
N ALA A 26 -10.99 -2.61 3.77
CA ALA A 26 -12.07 -1.90 4.46
C ALA A 26 -12.09 -0.40 4.15
N ARG A 27 -10.94 0.18 3.81
CA ARG A 27 -10.84 1.61 3.46
C ARG A 27 -11.17 1.89 2.01
N LEU A 28 -11.28 0.86 1.17
CA LEU A 28 -11.55 1.00 -0.26
C LEU A 28 -12.93 0.44 -0.58
N GLY A 29 -13.98 1.15 -0.15
CA GLY A 29 -15.34 0.69 -0.29
C GLY A 29 -15.81 0.54 -1.74
N TYR A 30 -15.06 1.08 -2.70
CA TYR A 30 -15.40 1.01 -4.12
C TYR A 30 -14.63 -0.08 -4.87
N ALA A 31 -13.65 -0.73 -4.23
CA ALA A 31 -12.80 -1.72 -4.89
C ALA A 31 -13.20 -3.14 -4.50
N THR A 32 -13.02 -4.08 -5.43
CA THR A 32 -13.26 -5.49 -5.16
C THR A 32 -12.03 -6.11 -4.48
N TYR A 33 -12.24 -7.26 -3.88
CA TYR A 33 -11.16 -8.04 -3.25
C TYR A 33 -10.02 -8.30 -4.25
N ILE A 34 -10.37 -8.73 -5.47
CA ILE A 34 -9.38 -9.06 -6.50
C ILE A 34 -8.60 -7.81 -6.92
N GLU A 35 -9.28 -6.67 -7.04
CA GLU A 35 -8.61 -5.43 -7.41
C GLU A 35 -7.58 -5.00 -6.36
N VAL A 36 -7.92 -5.13 -5.08
CA VAL A 36 -6.98 -4.80 -4.00
C VAL A 36 -5.81 -5.80 -3.98
N GLU A 37 -6.09 -7.08 -4.16
CA GLU A 37 -5.06 -8.11 -4.22
C GLU A 37 -4.09 -7.85 -5.38
N ASN A 38 -4.62 -7.54 -6.55
CA ASN A 38 -3.79 -7.23 -7.71
C ASN A 38 -2.95 -5.98 -7.50
N ALA A 39 -3.51 -4.97 -6.86
CA ALA A 39 -2.77 -3.74 -6.53
C ALA A 39 -1.60 -4.03 -5.61
N LEU A 40 -1.81 -4.84 -4.57
CA LEU A 40 -0.75 -5.22 -3.64
C LEU A 40 0.35 -6.00 -4.34
N ARG A 41 -0.04 -6.95 -5.20
CA ARG A 41 0.95 -7.73 -5.98
C ARG A 41 1.76 -6.85 -6.90
N TRP A 42 1.11 -5.89 -7.56
CA TRP A 42 1.81 -4.96 -8.43
C TRP A 42 2.83 -4.13 -7.65
N LEU A 43 2.42 -3.62 -6.50
CA LEU A 43 3.32 -2.80 -5.66
C LEU A 43 4.51 -3.62 -5.13
N GLU A 44 4.27 -4.86 -4.70
CA GLU A 44 5.35 -5.74 -4.24
C GLU A 44 6.32 -6.07 -5.38
N ARG A 45 5.77 -6.40 -6.54
CA ARG A 45 6.57 -6.77 -7.71
C ARG A 45 7.46 -5.63 -8.18
N ASN A 46 6.99 -4.41 -8.02
CA ASN A 46 7.76 -3.22 -8.38
C ASN A 46 8.65 -2.71 -7.24
N GLY A 47 8.73 -3.44 -6.14
CA GLY A 47 9.62 -3.11 -5.03
C GLY A 47 9.19 -1.88 -4.23
N LEU A 48 7.91 -1.53 -4.29
CA LEU A 48 7.40 -0.34 -3.60
C LEU A 48 6.86 -0.66 -2.20
N ILE A 49 6.41 -1.89 -1.98
CA ILE A 49 5.97 -2.33 -0.66
C ILE A 49 6.61 -3.68 -0.33
N LEU A 50 6.69 -3.95 0.97
CA LEU A 50 7.14 -5.22 1.52
C LEU A 50 6.05 -5.73 2.45
N SER A 51 6.12 -7.00 2.79
CA SER A 51 5.15 -7.59 3.71
C SER A 51 5.82 -8.57 4.65
N TYR A 52 5.18 -8.80 5.80
CA TYR A 52 5.58 -9.85 6.73
C TYR A 52 4.32 -10.46 7.34
N TYR A 53 4.42 -11.74 7.67
CA TYR A 53 3.29 -12.45 8.26
C TYR A 53 3.11 -12.07 9.72
N CYS A 54 1.88 -11.71 10.09
CA CYS A 54 1.52 -11.39 11.47
C CYS A 54 0.68 -12.54 12.05
N PRO A 55 1.25 -13.41 12.91
CA PRO A 55 0.52 -14.58 13.41
C PRO A 55 -0.72 -14.24 14.21
N SER A 56 -0.69 -13.15 14.97
CA SER A 56 -1.85 -12.74 15.79
C SER A 56 -3.06 -12.35 14.94
N MET A 57 -2.82 -11.82 13.75
CA MET A 57 -3.88 -11.42 12.82
C MET A 57 -4.16 -12.47 11.75
N ARG A 58 -3.28 -13.47 11.64
CA ARG A 58 -3.32 -14.52 10.60
C ARG A 58 -3.35 -13.93 9.20
N GLN A 59 -2.68 -12.80 9.01
CA GLN A 59 -2.57 -12.10 7.74
C GLN A 59 -1.20 -11.46 7.63
N HIS A 60 -0.82 -11.11 6.41
CA HIS A 60 0.36 -10.29 6.18
C HIS A 60 0.05 -8.83 6.51
N ARG A 61 1.05 -8.13 7.00
CA ARG A 61 1.04 -6.68 7.14
C ARG A 61 1.94 -6.09 6.08
N TYR A 62 1.61 -4.90 5.62
CA TYR A 62 2.29 -4.26 4.49
C TYR A 62 2.92 -2.94 4.95
N TYR A 63 4.07 -2.62 4.36
CA TYR A 63 4.74 -1.34 4.64
C TYR A 63 5.53 -0.89 3.41
N LEU A 64 5.82 0.41 3.32
CA LEU A 64 6.57 0.95 2.21
C LEU A 64 8.03 0.54 2.28
N SER A 65 8.62 0.23 1.12
CA SER A 65 10.06 0.06 1.03
C SER A 65 10.76 1.40 1.13
N ALA A 66 12.07 1.40 1.40
CA ALA A 66 12.86 2.63 1.42
C ALA A 66 12.80 3.34 0.06
N GLN A 67 12.78 2.60 -1.03
CA GLN A 67 12.66 3.14 -2.38
C GLN A 67 11.32 3.88 -2.56
N ALA A 68 10.24 3.33 -2.03
CA ALA A 68 8.92 3.93 -2.14
C ALA A 68 8.82 5.22 -1.32
N GLU A 69 9.43 5.26 -0.14
CA GLU A 69 9.45 6.46 0.69
C GLU A 69 10.15 7.60 -0.04
N HIS A 70 11.25 7.30 -0.72
CA HIS A 70 11.98 8.29 -1.52
C HIS A 70 11.12 8.78 -2.70
N LEU A 71 10.40 7.88 -3.35
CA LEU A 71 9.52 8.23 -4.45
C LEU A 71 8.38 9.15 -4.00
N MET A 72 7.81 8.88 -2.83
CA MET A 72 6.76 9.74 -2.26
C MET A 72 7.28 11.14 -1.96
N ASP A 73 8.50 11.24 -1.42
CA ASP A 73 9.12 12.52 -1.17
C ASP A 73 9.30 13.34 -2.46
N GLU A 74 9.69 12.68 -3.54
CA GLU A 74 9.81 13.33 -4.85
C GLU A 74 8.47 13.81 -5.37
N ILE A 75 7.42 12.99 -5.25
CA ILE A 75 6.07 13.34 -5.70
C ILE A 75 5.54 14.52 -4.88
N ASP A 76 5.68 14.45 -3.57
CA ASP A 76 5.23 15.53 -2.68
C ASP A 76 6.01 16.81 -2.91
N GLY A 77 7.31 16.70 -3.14
CA GLY A 77 8.15 17.84 -3.47
C GLY A 77 7.71 18.52 -4.76
N CYS A 78 7.37 17.74 -5.79
CA CYS A 78 6.86 18.28 -7.05
C CYS A 78 5.51 18.96 -6.86
N ALA A 79 4.68 18.45 -5.97
CA ALA A 79 3.35 19.02 -5.71
C ALA A 79 3.41 20.39 -5.03
N HIS A 80 4.50 20.70 -4.36
CA HIS A 80 4.69 21.97 -3.65
C HIS A 80 5.27 23.08 -4.54
N GLU A 81 5.72 22.75 -5.68
CA GLU A 81 6.26 23.71 -6.66
C GLU A 81 5.18 24.22 -7.60
#